data_ea45a9e8fa743a55b691d39cc17b1aff
#
_entry.id   ea45a9e8fa743a55b691d39cc17b1aff
#
_cell.length_a   1.000
_cell.length_b   1.000
_cell.length_c   1.000
_cell.angle_alpha   90.00
_cell.angle_beta   90.00
_cell.angle_gamma   90.00
#
_symmetry.space_group_name_H-M   'P 1'
#
loop_
_entity.id
_entity.type
_entity.pdbx_description
1 polymer ?
#
loop_
_entity_poly.entity_id
_entity_poly.type
_entity_poly.pdbx_seq_one_letter_code
_entity_poly.pdbx_strand_id
1 'polypeptide(L)'
;MNRKELARAMAARRGKTIQEAEEWESAMLDAMADALRKGEEVRLIGFGALHVVDVPAREGRDPRTHAAIQIKAHKKIKFTPSQL
;
A
#
# COMPACT_ATOMS: atom_id res chain seq x y z
N MET A 1 -2.34 14.19 -2.39
CA MET A 1 -3.54 13.95 -1.58
C MET A 1 -3.18 13.07 -0.39
N ASN A 2 -3.56 13.49 0.80
CA ASN A 2 -3.34 12.71 2.01
C ASN A 2 -4.65 12.03 2.46
N ARG A 3 -4.59 11.29 3.58
CA ARG A 3 -5.77 10.58 4.09
C ARG A 3 -6.93 11.51 4.41
N LYS A 4 -6.64 12.68 4.97
CA LYS A 4 -7.65 13.66 5.34
C LYS A 4 -8.37 14.24 4.13
N GLU A 5 -7.61 14.59 3.11
CA GLU A 5 -8.15 15.10 1.85
C GLU A 5 -8.96 14.02 1.12
N LEU A 6 -8.49 12.77 1.16
CA LEU A 6 -9.22 11.66 0.59
C LEU A 6 -10.54 11.43 1.30
N ALA A 7 -10.56 11.50 2.64
CA ALA A 7 -11.78 11.36 3.42
C ALA A 7 -12.79 12.47 3.09
N ARG A 8 -12.32 13.70 2.89
CA ARG A 8 -13.21 14.82 2.47
C ARG A 8 -13.84 14.54 1.12
N ALA A 9 -13.06 14.04 0.17
CA ALA A 9 -13.56 13.70 -1.15
C ALA A 9 -14.59 12.58 -1.10
N MET A 10 -14.35 11.58 -0.25
CA MET A 10 -15.30 10.48 -0.03
C MET A 10 -16.60 10.97 0.58
N ALA A 11 -16.52 11.81 1.59
CA ALA A 11 -17.69 12.40 2.25
C ALA A 11 -18.54 13.20 1.26
N ALA A 12 -17.91 13.99 0.41
CA ALA A 12 -18.60 14.78 -0.61
C ALA A 12 -19.35 13.90 -1.61
N ARG A 13 -18.77 12.78 -2.00
CA ARG A 13 -19.38 11.87 -2.98
C ARG A 13 -20.60 11.15 -2.45
N ARG A 14 -20.69 10.95 -1.13
CA ARG A 14 -21.77 10.17 -0.52
C ARG A 14 -22.71 11.01 0.35
N GLY A 15 -22.49 12.31 0.44
CA GLY A 15 -23.29 13.17 1.30
C GLY A 15 -23.19 12.81 2.77
N LYS A 16 -22.00 12.37 3.19
CA LYS A 16 -21.73 11.97 4.57
C LYS A 16 -20.80 12.95 5.25
N THR A 17 -20.67 12.82 6.57
CA THR A 17 -19.75 13.66 7.34
C THR A 17 -18.29 13.20 7.09
N ILE A 18 -17.35 14.11 7.34
CA ILE A 18 -15.92 13.78 7.22
C ILE A 18 -15.56 12.69 8.25
N GLN A 19 -16.14 12.73 9.43
CA GLN A 19 -15.91 11.73 10.46
C GLN A 19 -16.32 10.34 10.01
N GLU A 20 -17.50 10.19 9.41
CA GLU A 20 -17.95 8.92 8.86
C GLU A 20 -17.03 8.40 7.78
N ALA A 21 -16.56 9.30 6.89
CA ALA A 21 -15.63 8.95 5.83
C ALA A 21 -14.28 8.49 6.40
N GLU A 22 -13.79 9.14 7.44
CA GLU A 22 -12.54 8.75 8.11
C GLU A 22 -12.65 7.36 8.74
N GLU A 23 -13.79 7.04 9.35
CA GLU A 23 -14.04 5.73 9.92
C GLU A 23 -14.03 4.62 8.84
N TRP A 24 -14.71 4.84 7.74
CA TRP A 24 -14.72 3.91 6.61
C TRP A 24 -13.35 3.77 5.97
N GLU A 25 -12.64 4.87 5.82
CA GLU A 25 -11.27 4.87 5.27
C GLU A 25 -10.33 4.04 6.14
N SER A 26 -10.39 4.24 7.46
CA SER A 26 -9.56 3.48 8.40
C SER A 26 -9.89 1.99 8.36
N ALA A 27 -11.17 1.64 8.31
CA ALA A 27 -11.59 0.24 8.22
C ALA A 27 -11.09 -0.41 6.94
N MET A 28 -11.18 0.28 5.83
CA MET A 28 -10.70 -0.21 4.54
C MET A 28 -9.19 -0.42 4.54
N LEU A 29 -8.44 0.57 5.02
CA LEU A 29 -6.99 0.49 5.05
C LEU A 29 -6.51 -0.60 6.00
N ASP A 30 -7.15 -0.77 7.15
CA ASP A 30 -6.81 -1.82 8.09
C ASP A 30 -7.08 -3.21 7.51
N ALA A 31 -8.21 -3.38 6.83
CA ALA A 31 -8.55 -4.64 6.18
C ALA A 31 -7.55 -4.98 5.06
N MET A 32 -7.16 -3.99 4.27
CA MET A 32 -6.17 -4.18 3.21
C MET A 32 -4.80 -4.52 3.79
N ALA A 33 -4.39 -3.82 4.85
CA ALA A 33 -3.11 -4.09 5.51
C ALA A 33 -3.07 -5.50 6.08
N ASP A 34 -4.13 -5.97 6.70
CA ASP A 34 -4.22 -7.31 7.25
C ASP A 34 -4.12 -8.38 6.15
N ALA A 35 -4.81 -8.18 5.03
CA ALA A 35 -4.73 -9.08 3.89
C ALA A 35 -3.32 -9.17 3.34
N LEU A 36 -2.65 -8.03 3.18
CA LEU A 36 -1.29 -7.98 2.66
C LEU A 36 -0.28 -8.62 3.63
N ARG A 37 -0.48 -8.47 4.94
CA ARG A 37 0.37 -9.14 5.94
C ARG A 37 0.28 -10.65 5.86
N LYS A 38 -0.88 -11.18 5.46
CA LYS A 38 -1.09 -12.62 5.25
C LYS A 38 -0.59 -13.08 3.89
N GLY A 39 -0.09 -12.18 3.05
CA GLY A 39 0.36 -12.49 1.71
C GLY A 39 -0.76 -12.58 0.67
N GLU A 40 -1.94 -12.13 1.00
CA GLU A 40 -3.07 -12.12 0.06
C GLU A 40 -3.00 -10.93 -0.88
N GLU A 41 -3.46 -11.12 -2.11
CA GLU A 41 -3.59 -10.04 -3.07
C GLU A 41 -4.88 -9.25 -2.79
N VAL A 42 -4.77 -7.93 -2.86
CA VAL A 42 -5.94 -7.04 -2.77
C VAL A 42 -6.23 -6.52 -4.17
N ARG A 43 -7.25 -7.05 -4.81
CA ARG A 43 -7.63 -6.66 -6.15
C ARG A 43 -8.86 -5.77 -6.13
N LEU A 44 -8.71 -4.55 -6.64
CA LEU A 44 -9.79 -3.57 -6.73
C LEU A 44 -10.12 -3.36 -8.20
N ILE A 45 -11.23 -3.94 -8.64
CA ILE A 45 -11.66 -3.87 -10.04
C ILE A 45 -11.89 -2.41 -10.43
N GLY A 46 -11.30 -1.99 -11.54
CA GLY A 46 -11.38 -0.62 -12.02
C GLY A 46 -10.36 0.33 -11.43
N PHE A 47 -9.53 -0.14 -10.50
CA PHE A 47 -8.48 0.67 -9.87
C PHE A 47 -7.10 0.04 -10.03
N GLY A 48 -6.92 -1.16 -9.52
CA GLY A 48 -5.64 -1.84 -9.56
C GLY A 48 -5.55 -2.97 -8.56
N ALA A 49 -4.37 -3.51 -8.40
CA ALA A 49 -4.12 -4.60 -7.47
C ALA A 49 -2.86 -4.32 -6.66
N LEU A 50 -2.94 -4.63 -5.36
CA LEU A 50 -1.82 -4.61 -4.44
C LEU A 50 -1.43 -6.05 -4.13
N HIS A 51 -0.16 -6.38 -4.28
CA HIS A 51 0.33 -7.73 -4.00
C HIS A 51 1.70 -7.70 -3.35
N VAL A 52 2.00 -8.78 -2.65
CA VAL A 52 3.27 -8.94 -1.96
C VAL A 52 4.25 -9.64 -2.87
N VAL A 53 5.43 -9.08 -3.02
CA VAL A 53 6.51 -9.65 -3.83
C VAL A 53 7.67 -9.98 -2.89
N ASP A 54 8.22 -11.19 -3.02
CA ASP A 54 9.41 -11.57 -2.29
C ASP A 54 10.64 -11.04 -3.01
N VAL A 55 11.45 -10.27 -2.28
CA VAL A 55 12.73 -9.78 -2.77
C VAL A 55 13.82 -10.65 -2.15
N PRO A 56 14.58 -11.41 -2.95
CA PRO A 56 15.63 -12.28 -2.42
C PRO A 56 16.78 -11.48 -1.82
N ALA A 57 17.50 -12.10 -0.90
CA ALA A 57 18.73 -11.54 -0.37
C ALA A 57 19.74 -11.34 -1.50
N ARG A 58 20.46 -10.24 -1.46
CA ARG A 58 21.46 -9.91 -2.46
C ARG A 58 22.60 -9.13 -1.84
N GLU A 59 23.75 -9.13 -2.50
CA GLU A 59 24.86 -8.28 -2.14
C GLU A 59 24.69 -6.93 -2.82
N GLY A 60 24.94 -5.88 -2.06
CA GLY A 60 25.01 -4.52 -2.56
C GLY A 60 26.32 -3.88 -2.15
N ARG A 61 26.55 -2.65 -2.58
CA ARG A 61 27.72 -1.88 -2.18
C ARG A 61 27.27 -0.57 -1.56
N ASP A 62 27.94 -0.21 -0.46
CA ASP A 62 27.73 1.08 0.15
C ASP A 62 28.31 2.16 -0.78
N PRO A 63 27.53 3.13 -1.24
CA PRO A 63 28.02 4.18 -2.13
C PRO A 63 29.07 5.09 -1.47
N ARG A 64 29.16 5.11 -0.13
CA ARG A 64 30.13 5.93 0.60
C ARG A 64 31.49 5.26 0.70
N THR A 65 31.52 3.97 1.02
CA THR A 65 32.75 3.25 1.35
C THR A 65 33.13 2.20 0.32
N HIS A 66 32.24 1.93 -0.63
CA HIS A 66 32.36 0.84 -1.60
C HIS A 66 32.50 -0.55 -0.93
N ALA A 67 32.18 -0.63 0.35
CA ALA A 67 32.18 -1.90 1.07
C ALA A 67 30.99 -2.75 0.63
N ALA A 68 31.20 -4.06 0.57
CA ALA A 68 30.11 -4.99 0.29
C ALA A 68 29.16 -5.01 1.50
N ILE A 69 27.88 -4.82 1.24
CA ILE A 69 26.82 -4.93 2.24
C ILE A 69 25.85 -6.02 1.81
N GLN A 70 25.30 -6.72 2.79
CA GLN A 70 24.32 -7.76 2.51
C GLN A 70 22.92 -7.23 2.74
N ILE A 71 22.12 -7.24 1.69
CA ILE A 71 20.72 -6.85 1.75
C ILE A 71 19.90 -8.11 2.02
N LYS A 72 19.23 -8.14 3.17
CA LYS A 72 18.43 -9.28 3.57
C LYS A 72 17.22 -9.47 2.66
N ALA A 73 16.78 -10.72 2.50
CA ALA A 73 15.52 -11.00 1.86
C ALA A 73 14.39 -10.29 2.61
N HIS A 74 13.49 -9.69 1.88
CA HIS A 74 12.35 -8.99 2.47
C HIS A 74 11.15 -9.05 1.53
N LYS A 75 9.98 -8.70 2.06
CA LYS A 75 8.76 -8.61 1.28
C LYS A 75 8.50 -7.17 0.92
N LYS A 76 8.02 -6.97 -0.29
CA LYS A 76 7.72 -5.67 -0.85
C LYS A 76 6.29 -5.66 -1.37
N ILE A 77 5.58 -4.56 -1.15
CA ILE A 77 4.24 -4.39 -1.69
C ILE A 77 4.36 -3.69 -3.05
N LYS A 78 3.77 -4.30 -4.07
CA LYS A 78 3.77 -3.76 -5.41
C LYS A 78 2.34 -3.43 -5.83
N PHE A 79 2.15 -2.27 -6.41
CA PHE A 79 0.88 -1.83 -6.96
C PHE A 79 0.92 -1.93 -8.47
N THR A 80 -0.08 -2.62 -9.03
CA THR A 80 -0.27 -2.70 -10.48
C THR A 80 -1.57 -1.98 -10.81
N PRO A 81 -1.51 -0.79 -11.41
CA PRO A 81 -2.72 -0.06 -11.75
C PRO A 81 -3.47 -0.74 -12.89
N SER A 82 -4.79 -0.71 -12.80
CA SER A 82 -5.62 -1.06 -13.95
C SER A 82 -5.85 0.21 -14.77
N GLN A 83 -6.51 0.07 -15.90
CA GLN A 83 -6.82 1.21 -16.75
C GLN A 83 -7.78 2.14 -16.03
N LEU A 84 -7.35 3.36 -15.77
CA LEU A 84 -8.13 4.38 -15.07
C LEU A 84 -8.81 5.33 -16.04
#